data_10460fe057179ae75d0618ee8fec6965
#
_entry.id   10460fe057179ae75d0618ee8fec6965
#
_cell.length_a   1.000
_cell.length_b   1.000
_cell.length_c   1.000
_cell.angle_alpha   90.00
_cell.angle_beta   90.00
_cell.angle_gamma   90.00
#
_symmetry.space_group_name_H-M   'P 1'
#
loop_
_entity.id
_entity.type
_entity.pdbx_description
1 polymer ?
#
loop_
_entity_poly.entity_id
_entity_poly.type
_entity_poly.pdbx_seq_one_letter_code
_entity_poly.pdbx_strand_id
1 'polypeptide(L)'
;RTVGIHTPVDKIFLSKGRFILNKDNRIFLLNPDFTVSQDIELDSNKPVSQAILAEDNMFVSFIEGGCINYDLRKNTFTYLNELSNQLSVFTLYSGSQNILWIGTDGQGLIQLYHYDSLFETIHTSHPVRCFCEDENGNILIGTKGSGIKLLNPVKD
;
A
#
# COMPACT_ATOMS: atom_id res chain seq x y z
N ARG A 1 -22.57 6.83 -18.70
CA ARG A 1 -23.17 5.70 -17.96
C ARG A 1 -22.68 5.79 -16.52
N THR A 2 -23.57 6.12 -15.59
CA THR A 2 -23.21 6.13 -14.16
C THR A 2 -23.25 4.68 -13.69
N VAL A 3 -22.12 4.16 -13.22
CA VAL A 3 -22.07 2.84 -12.59
C VAL A 3 -22.33 3.05 -11.11
N GLY A 4 -23.42 2.48 -10.61
CA GLY A 4 -23.94 2.87 -9.31
C GLY A 4 -23.31 2.13 -8.14
N ILE A 5 -22.21 2.65 -7.62
CA ILE A 5 -22.00 2.57 -6.18
C ILE A 5 -22.74 3.79 -5.60
N HIS A 6 -23.93 3.57 -5.09
CA HIS A 6 -24.80 4.62 -4.57
C HIS A 6 -24.45 5.04 -3.13
N THR A 7 -23.36 4.53 -2.57
CA THR A 7 -22.87 4.90 -1.25
C THR A 7 -21.71 5.89 -1.36
N PRO A 8 -21.66 6.94 -0.53
CA PRO A 8 -20.49 7.81 -0.45
C PRO A 8 -19.24 6.97 -0.16
N VAL A 9 -18.14 7.28 -0.82
CA VAL A 9 -16.83 6.66 -0.57
C VAL A 9 -15.91 7.67 0.10
N ASP A 10 -15.04 7.20 1.00
CA ASP A 10 -14.09 8.05 1.69
C ASP A 10 -12.83 8.24 0.87
N LYS A 11 -12.35 7.16 0.22
CA LYS A 11 -11.16 7.17 -0.63
C LYS A 11 -11.31 6.27 -1.85
N ILE A 12 -10.60 6.66 -2.91
CA ILE A 12 -10.48 5.88 -4.15
C ILE A 12 -8.99 5.73 -4.44
N PHE A 13 -8.56 4.49 -4.64
CA PHE A 13 -7.21 4.17 -5.07
C PHE A 13 -7.24 3.49 -6.42
N LEU A 14 -6.21 3.70 -7.22
CA LEU A 14 -5.97 2.99 -8.48
C LEU A 14 -4.68 2.18 -8.32
N SER A 15 -4.78 0.87 -8.47
CA SER A 15 -3.64 -0.03 -8.40
C SER A 15 -3.76 -1.14 -9.43
N LYS A 16 -2.70 -1.32 -10.23
CA LYS A 16 -2.64 -2.34 -11.30
C LYS A 16 -3.89 -2.32 -12.22
N GLY A 17 -4.34 -1.11 -12.58
CA GLY A 17 -5.50 -0.91 -13.46
C GLY A 17 -6.86 -1.21 -12.83
N ARG A 18 -6.93 -1.50 -11.54
CA ARG A 18 -8.16 -1.75 -10.79
C ARG A 18 -8.44 -0.65 -9.77
N PHE A 19 -9.70 -0.30 -9.61
CA PHE A 19 -10.14 0.62 -8.57
C PHE A 19 -10.38 -0.12 -7.26
N ILE A 20 -9.90 0.48 -6.18
CA ILE A 20 -10.14 0.07 -4.80
C ILE A 20 -10.86 1.24 -4.14
N LEU A 21 -12.05 0.99 -3.60
CA LEU A 21 -12.82 2.00 -2.89
C LEU A 21 -12.79 1.69 -1.40
N ASN A 22 -12.64 2.71 -0.58
CA ASN A 22 -12.80 2.60 0.86
C ASN A 22 -14.01 3.38 1.33
N LYS A 23 -14.79 2.76 2.20
CA LYS A 23 -15.89 3.38 2.93
C LYS A 23 -15.90 2.85 4.35
N ASP A 24 -15.66 3.73 5.32
CA ASP A 24 -15.53 3.35 6.73
C ASP A 24 -14.51 2.19 6.90
N ASN A 25 -14.92 1.08 7.51
CA ASN A 25 -14.11 -0.14 7.66
C ASN A 25 -14.24 -1.14 6.50
N ARG A 26 -14.73 -0.73 5.32
CA ARG A 26 -14.92 -1.62 4.17
C ARG A 26 -14.07 -1.21 2.99
N ILE A 27 -13.57 -2.21 2.29
CA ILE A 27 -12.87 -2.07 1.01
C ILE A 27 -13.65 -2.80 -0.07
N PHE A 28 -13.90 -2.10 -1.16
CA PHE A 28 -14.52 -2.67 -2.37
C PHE A 28 -13.47 -2.73 -3.47
N LEU A 29 -13.19 -3.93 -3.96
CA LEU A 29 -12.34 -4.11 -5.13
C LEU A 29 -13.24 -4.21 -6.37
N LEU A 30 -12.96 -3.38 -7.39
CA LEU A 30 -13.77 -3.34 -8.59
C LEU A 30 -13.15 -4.12 -9.73
N ASN A 31 -14.01 -4.72 -10.55
CA ASN A 31 -13.66 -5.22 -11.86
C ASN A 31 -13.49 -4.07 -12.87
N PRO A 32 -12.87 -4.32 -14.06
CA PRO A 32 -12.75 -3.29 -15.11
C PRO A 32 -14.10 -2.72 -15.60
N ASP A 33 -15.19 -3.45 -15.46
CA ASP A 33 -16.56 -2.99 -15.80
C ASP A 33 -17.22 -2.22 -14.65
N PHE A 34 -16.47 -1.94 -13.56
CA PHE A 34 -16.89 -1.28 -12.33
C PHE A 34 -17.91 -2.06 -11.48
N THR A 35 -18.10 -3.32 -11.72
CA THR A 35 -18.82 -4.18 -10.78
C THR A 35 -17.93 -4.50 -9.58
N VAL A 36 -18.53 -4.71 -8.41
CA VAL A 36 -17.78 -5.11 -7.20
C VAL A 36 -17.35 -6.57 -7.37
N SER A 37 -16.05 -6.82 -7.35
CA SER A 37 -15.50 -8.18 -7.37
C SER A 37 -15.33 -8.76 -5.97
N GLN A 38 -14.96 -7.90 -5.01
CA GLN A 38 -14.84 -8.26 -3.60
C GLN A 38 -15.31 -7.12 -2.71
N ASP A 39 -15.94 -7.47 -1.62
CA ASP A 39 -16.41 -6.59 -0.57
C ASP A 39 -15.82 -7.11 0.75
N ILE A 40 -14.85 -6.37 1.28
CA ILE A 40 -13.99 -6.82 2.37
C ILE A 40 -14.24 -5.93 3.57
N GLU A 41 -14.65 -6.52 4.68
CA GLU A 41 -14.75 -5.83 5.96
C GLU A 41 -13.41 -5.91 6.69
N LEU A 42 -12.83 -4.75 6.99
CA LEU A 42 -11.57 -4.66 7.72
C LEU A 42 -11.83 -4.89 9.22
N ASP A 43 -10.97 -5.68 9.84
CA ASP A 43 -10.95 -5.84 11.31
C ASP A 43 -10.24 -4.64 11.96
N SER A 44 -10.63 -3.43 11.56
CA SER A 44 -10.07 -2.18 12.07
C SER A 44 -11.00 -1.02 11.75
N ASN A 45 -11.22 -0.16 12.74
CA ASN A 45 -11.93 1.11 12.56
C ASN A 45 -10.97 2.29 12.29
N LYS A 46 -9.67 2.02 12.12
CA LYS A 46 -8.69 3.06 11.80
C LYS A 46 -8.91 3.57 10.37
N PRO A 47 -8.78 4.89 10.15
CA PRO A 47 -8.88 5.45 8.81
C PRO A 47 -7.80 4.87 7.89
N VAL A 48 -8.20 4.40 6.72
CA VAL A 48 -7.30 3.88 5.70
C VAL A 48 -6.41 5.00 5.18
N SER A 49 -5.11 4.80 5.12
CA SER A 49 -4.16 5.72 4.48
C SER A 49 -4.05 5.42 3.00
N GLN A 50 -3.69 4.19 2.66
CA GLN A 50 -3.54 3.73 1.29
C GLN A 50 -3.92 2.25 1.15
N ALA A 51 -4.36 1.87 -0.06
CA ALA A 51 -4.58 0.49 -0.45
C ALA A 51 -3.96 0.24 -1.83
N ILE A 52 -3.21 -0.86 -1.97
CA ILE A 52 -2.60 -1.27 -3.24
C ILE A 52 -2.71 -2.77 -3.47
N LEU A 53 -2.66 -3.17 -4.73
CA LEU A 53 -2.59 -4.56 -5.16
C LEU A 53 -1.14 -4.97 -5.45
N ALA A 54 -0.77 -6.15 -5.00
CA ALA A 54 0.51 -6.78 -5.30
C ALA A 54 0.26 -8.28 -5.52
N GLU A 55 0.26 -8.71 -6.77
CA GLU A 55 -0.15 -10.05 -7.19
C GLU A 55 -1.53 -10.44 -6.63
N ASP A 56 -1.61 -11.50 -5.86
CA ASP A 56 -2.82 -12.00 -5.22
C ASP A 56 -3.06 -11.40 -3.82
N ASN A 57 -2.31 -10.36 -3.47
CA ASN A 57 -2.41 -9.68 -2.19
C ASN A 57 -2.91 -8.25 -2.36
N MET A 58 -3.62 -7.78 -1.37
CA MET A 58 -3.95 -6.36 -1.19
C MET A 58 -3.37 -5.87 0.12
N PHE A 59 -2.52 -4.86 0.04
CA PHE A 59 -1.98 -4.20 1.23
C PHE A 59 -2.79 -2.96 1.55
N VAL A 60 -3.20 -2.85 2.81
CA VAL A 60 -3.95 -1.70 3.32
C VAL A 60 -3.23 -1.12 4.53
N SER A 61 -2.85 0.15 4.46
CA SER A 61 -2.23 0.88 5.56
C SER A 61 -3.21 1.85 6.20
N PHE A 62 -2.97 2.18 7.47
CA PHE A 62 -3.81 3.04 8.28
C PHE A 62 -3.07 4.32 8.70
N ILE A 63 -3.80 5.44 8.81
CA ILE A 63 -3.25 6.74 9.20
C ILE A 63 -2.65 6.66 10.62
N GLU A 64 -3.31 5.94 11.52
CA GLU A 64 -2.89 5.77 12.91
C GLU A 64 -1.89 4.62 13.12
N GLY A 65 -1.27 4.18 12.03
CA GLY A 65 -0.27 3.13 12.03
C GLY A 65 -0.81 1.73 11.82
N GLY A 66 0.10 0.89 11.36
CA GLY A 66 -0.17 -0.49 10.99
C GLY A 66 -0.43 -0.67 9.49
N CYS A 67 -0.22 -1.88 9.05
CA CYS A 67 -0.52 -2.34 7.69
C CYS A 67 -1.00 -3.79 7.75
N ILE A 68 -1.96 -4.11 6.92
CA ILE A 68 -2.45 -5.47 6.75
C ILE A 68 -2.19 -5.95 5.33
N ASN A 69 -1.93 -7.24 5.20
CA ASN A 69 -1.95 -7.98 3.96
C ASN A 69 -3.23 -8.81 3.90
N TYR A 70 -4.04 -8.63 2.87
CA TYR A 70 -5.20 -9.44 2.58
C TYR A 70 -4.91 -10.33 1.38
N ASP A 71 -4.91 -11.65 1.59
CA ASP A 71 -4.80 -12.67 0.54
C ASP A 71 -6.14 -12.77 -0.21
N LEU A 72 -6.15 -12.32 -1.46
CA LEU A 72 -7.37 -12.28 -2.30
C LEU A 72 -7.89 -13.66 -2.69
N ARG A 73 -7.05 -14.71 -2.62
CA ARG A 73 -7.45 -16.08 -2.93
C ARG A 73 -8.03 -16.80 -1.73
N LYS A 74 -7.37 -16.62 -0.57
CA LYS A 74 -7.76 -17.28 0.68
C LYS A 74 -8.83 -16.51 1.45
N ASN A 75 -9.03 -15.21 1.12
CA ASN A 75 -9.88 -14.29 1.87
C ASN A 75 -9.47 -14.20 3.36
N THR A 76 -8.17 -14.07 3.62
CA THR A 76 -7.62 -14.01 4.97
C THR A 76 -6.74 -12.78 5.15
N PHE A 77 -6.73 -12.24 6.38
CA PHE A 77 -5.85 -11.15 6.78
C PHE A 77 -4.59 -11.67 7.46
N THR A 78 -3.47 -11.00 7.20
CA THR A 78 -2.23 -11.10 7.97
C THR A 78 -1.80 -9.70 8.38
N TYR A 79 -1.60 -9.48 9.66
CA TYR A 79 -1.05 -8.22 10.15
C TYR A 79 0.46 -8.23 9.93
N LEU A 80 0.99 -7.15 9.38
CA LEU A 80 2.42 -6.93 9.29
C LEU A 80 2.89 -6.41 10.66
N ASN A 81 3.10 -7.33 11.59
CA ASN A 81 3.39 -7.03 13.01
C ASN A 81 4.69 -6.24 13.21
N GLU A 82 5.64 -6.37 12.29
CA GLU A 82 6.90 -5.62 12.27
C GLU A 82 6.66 -4.13 12.02
N LEU A 83 5.55 -3.80 11.35
CA LEU A 83 5.04 -2.44 11.26
C LEU A 83 4.18 -2.18 12.50
N SER A 84 4.85 -1.85 13.62
CA SER A 84 4.17 -1.60 14.89
C SER A 84 2.95 -0.69 14.70
N ASN A 85 1.91 -0.86 15.52
CA ASN A 85 0.71 -0.01 15.50
C ASN A 85 1.00 1.50 15.70
N GLN A 86 2.25 1.86 15.99
CA GLN A 86 2.71 3.24 16.17
C GLN A 86 3.40 3.81 14.92
N LEU A 87 3.64 2.97 13.89
CA LEU A 87 4.29 3.40 12.67
C LEU A 87 3.27 3.97 11.68
N SER A 88 3.24 5.28 11.52
CA SER A 88 2.43 5.93 10.49
C SER A 88 2.95 5.60 9.10
N VAL A 89 2.17 4.87 8.33
CA VAL A 89 2.46 4.56 6.92
C VAL A 89 1.78 5.59 6.02
N PHE A 90 2.58 6.34 5.28
CA PHE A 90 2.06 7.35 4.36
C PHE A 90 1.85 6.84 2.95
N THR A 91 2.70 5.93 2.50
CA THR A 91 2.65 5.46 1.12
C THR A 91 3.12 4.03 1.00
N LEU A 92 2.46 3.30 0.13
CA LEU A 92 2.78 1.93 -0.28
C LEU A 92 3.08 1.92 -1.77
N TYR A 93 4.06 1.12 -2.19
CA TYR A 93 4.36 0.90 -3.58
C TYR A 93 4.77 -0.55 -3.82
N SER A 94 4.18 -1.20 -4.81
CA SER A 94 4.55 -2.55 -5.25
C SER A 94 5.27 -2.45 -6.58
N GLY A 95 6.57 -2.66 -6.58
CA GLY A 95 7.42 -2.65 -7.76
C GLY A 95 7.38 -3.95 -8.55
N SER A 96 8.18 -4.01 -9.63
CA SER A 96 8.24 -5.15 -10.57
C SER A 96 8.93 -6.39 -10.00
N GLN A 97 9.68 -6.25 -8.90
CA GLN A 97 10.47 -7.33 -8.29
C GLN A 97 9.78 -8.02 -7.11
N ASN A 98 8.46 -7.90 -6.98
CA ASN A 98 7.69 -8.41 -5.84
C ASN A 98 8.16 -7.85 -4.49
N ILE A 99 8.66 -6.61 -4.51
CA ILE A 99 9.04 -5.87 -3.33
C ILE A 99 7.92 -4.89 -2.99
N LEU A 100 7.43 -4.94 -1.76
CA LEU A 100 6.58 -3.90 -1.22
C LEU A 100 7.44 -2.84 -0.54
N TRP A 101 7.35 -1.62 -1.03
CA TRP A 101 7.98 -0.45 -0.46
C TRP A 101 6.99 0.31 0.42
N ILE A 102 7.41 0.63 1.64
CA ILE A 102 6.56 1.25 2.65
C ILE A 102 7.22 2.54 3.13
N GLY A 103 6.62 3.66 2.77
CA GLY A 103 7.09 4.97 3.21
C GLY A 103 6.43 5.39 4.51
N THR A 104 7.26 5.79 5.50
CA THR A 104 6.81 6.09 6.85
C THR A 104 6.97 7.56 7.23
N ASP A 105 6.29 7.99 8.27
CA ASP A 105 6.47 9.31 8.87
C ASP A 105 7.56 9.27 9.95
N GLY A 106 8.79 9.56 9.53
CA GLY A 106 9.93 9.73 10.43
C GLY A 106 10.82 8.51 10.66
N GLN A 107 10.43 7.30 10.19
CA GLN A 107 11.28 6.09 10.30
C GLN A 107 11.89 5.65 8.97
N GLY A 108 11.69 6.44 7.92
CA GLY A 108 12.29 6.19 6.62
C GLY A 108 11.49 5.27 5.72
N LEU A 109 12.20 4.43 4.98
CA LEU A 109 11.70 3.50 4.00
C LEU A 109 11.89 2.07 4.49
N ILE A 110 10.85 1.26 4.35
CA ILE A 110 10.87 -0.17 4.67
C ILE A 110 10.65 -0.96 3.39
N GLN A 111 11.44 -2.00 3.17
CA GLN A 111 11.26 -2.99 2.12
C GLN A 111 10.72 -4.29 2.71
N LEU A 112 9.71 -4.85 2.09
CA LEU A 112 9.20 -6.19 2.39
C LEU A 112 9.40 -7.07 1.17
N TYR A 113 10.27 -8.08 1.29
CA TYR A 113 10.56 -9.05 0.25
C TYR A 113 9.60 -10.22 0.32
N HIS A 114 9.13 -10.69 -0.84
CA HIS A 114 8.27 -11.89 -1.00
C HIS A 114 7.01 -11.91 -0.13
N TYR A 115 6.62 -10.74 0.43
CA TYR A 115 5.43 -10.54 1.28
C TYR A 115 5.34 -11.44 2.53
N ASP A 116 6.32 -12.31 2.77
CA ASP A 116 6.18 -13.37 3.78
C ASP A 116 7.07 -13.22 5.01
N SER A 117 8.20 -12.49 5.00
CA SER A 117 9.00 -12.53 6.23
C SER A 117 10.27 -11.67 6.35
N LEU A 118 10.80 -11.04 5.33
CA LEU A 118 12.06 -10.30 5.47
C LEU A 118 11.84 -8.80 5.25
N PHE A 119 12.01 -8.02 6.30
CA PHE A 119 12.01 -6.56 6.24
C PHE A 119 13.43 -6.03 6.23
N GLU A 120 13.71 -5.11 5.34
CA GLU A 120 14.88 -4.25 5.41
C GLU A 120 14.44 -2.81 5.60
N THR A 121 15.02 -2.13 6.59
CA THR A 121 14.74 -0.72 6.84
C THR A 121 15.85 0.15 6.28
N ILE A 122 15.52 1.00 5.32
CA ILE A 122 16.39 2.01 4.78
C ILE A 122 16.08 3.34 5.48
N HIS A 123 16.98 3.78 6.32
CA HIS A 123 16.81 5.05 7.02
C HIS A 123 16.91 6.22 6.06
N THR A 124 15.88 7.05 6.03
CA THR A 124 15.88 8.33 5.33
C THR A 124 15.89 9.47 6.34
N SER A 125 16.61 10.55 6.02
CA SER A 125 16.68 11.73 6.90
C SER A 125 15.37 12.52 6.97
N HIS A 126 14.39 12.21 6.10
CA HIS A 126 13.12 12.92 6.00
C HIS A 126 11.99 11.94 5.70
N PRO A 127 10.75 12.25 6.13
CA PRO A 127 9.59 11.42 5.84
C PRO A 127 9.39 11.16 4.34
N VAL A 128 9.10 9.92 3.98
CA VAL A 128 8.80 9.51 2.62
C VAL A 128 7.34 9.80 2.29
N ARG A 129 7.07 10.39 1.11
CA ARG A 129 5.73 10.81 0.68
C ARG A 129 5.20 10.05 -0.51
N CYS A 130 6.08 9.70 -1.44
CA CYS A 130 5.68 8.99 -2.67
C CYS A 130 6.83 8.17 -3.24
N PHE A 131 6.48 7.25 -4.12
CA PHE A 131 7.40 6.43 -4.89
C PHE A 131 7.06 6.47 -6.36
N CYS A 132 8.06 6.25 -7.18
CA CYS A 132 7.92 5.95 -8.59
C CYS A 132 9.06 5.02 -9.00
N GLU A 133 8.78 4.04 -9.85
CA GLU A 133 9.79 3.19 -10.46
C GLU A 133 10.12 3.75 -11.86
N ASP A 134 11.40 3.80 -12.21
CA ASP A 134 11.83 4.16 -13.56
C ASP A 134 11.89 2.92 -14.48
N GLU A 135 12.20 3.14 -15.76
CA GLU A 135 12.27 2.08 -16.77
C GLU A 135 13.39 1.05 -16.49
N ASN A 136 14.35 1.37 -15.62
CA ASN A 136 15.46 0.51 -15.24
C ASN A 136 15.20 -0.25 -13.94
N GLY A 137 14.03 -0.06 -13.31
CA GLY A 137 13.67 -0.64 -12.02
C GLY A 137 14.26 0.08 -10.81
N ASN A 138 14.77 1.31 -10.98
CA ASN A 138 15.20 2.14 -9.86
C ASN A 138 13.99 2.79 -9.21
N ILE A 139 14.05 2.94 -7.88
CA ILE A 139 12.98 3.57 -7.10
C ILE A 139 13.32 5.03 -6.84
N LEU A 140 12.49 5.93 -7.36
CA LEU A 140 12.50 7.35 -7.00
C LEU A 140 11.66 7.56 -5.76
N ILE A 141 12.23 8.19 -4.75
CA ILE A 141 11.62 8.40 -3.43
C ILE A 141 11.42 9.90 -3.23
N GLY A 142 10.17 10.34 -3.23
CA GLY A 142 9.82 11.71 -2.90
C GLY A 142 9.75 11.91 -1.39
N THR A 143 10.48 12.89 -0.88
CA THR A 143 10.58 13.16 0.57
C THR A 143 9.97 14.51 0.95
N LYS A 144 9.57 14.66 2.22
CA LYS A 144 9.15 15.95 2.77
C LYS A 144 10.38 16.77 3.15
N GLY A 145 10.81 17.66 2.26
CA GLY A 145 11.85 18.66 2.57
C GLY A 145 13.28 18.29 2.13
N SER A 146 13.51 17.12 1.50
CA SER A 146 14.83 16.72 0.99
C SER A 146 14.84 16.37 -0.51
N GLY A 147 13.77 16.79 -1.22
CA GLY A 147 13.66 16.54 -2.66
C GLY A 147 13.41 15.07 -2.99
N ILE A 148 13.99 14.62 -4.13
CA ILE A 148 13.86 13.27 -4.66
C ILE A 148 15.18 12.52 -4.42
N LYS A 149 15.09 11.28 -3.94
CA LYS A 149 16.21 10.35 -3.83
C LYS A 149 16.03 9.20 -4.81
N LEU A 150 17.12 8.74 -5.39
CA LEU A 150 17.16 7.55 -6.23
C LEU A 150 17.73 6.39 -5.42
N LEU A 151 17.02 5.29 -5.41
CA LEU A 151 17.47 4.03 -4.85
C LEU A 151 17.57 3.00 -5.98
N ASN A 152 18.75 2.42 -6.13
CA ASN A 152 18.96 1.27 -7.01
C ASN A 152 18.76 0.03 -6.14
N PRO A 153 17.69 -0.77 -6.34
CA PRO A 153 17.60 -2.06 -5.67
C PRO A 153 18.81 -2.90 -6.09
N VAL A 154 19.52 -3.43 -5.12
CA VAL A 154 20.68 -4.28 -5.40
C VAL A 154 20.17 -5.49 -6.19
N LYS A 155 20.67 -5.66 -7.39
CA LYS A 155 20.48 -6.89 -8.15
C LYS A 155 21.48 -7.89 -7.58
N ASP A 156 21.08 -8.67 -6.60
CA ASP A 156 21.76 -9.90 -6.24
C ASP A 156 21.36 -11.02 -7.22
#